data_0b416b18463611d6cbda59d541b30fd0
#
_entry.id   0b416b18463611d6cbda59d541b30fd0
#
_cell.length_a   1.000
_cell.length_b   1.000
_cell.length_c   1.000
_cell.angle_alpha   90.00
_cell.angle_beta   90.00
_cell.angle_gamma   90.00
#
_symmetry.space_group_name_H-M   'P 1'
#
loop_
_entity.id
_entity.type
_entity.pdbx_description
1 polymer ?
#
loop_
_entity_poly.entity_id
_entity_poly.type
_entity_poly.pdbx_seq_one_letter_code
_entity_poly.pdbx_strand_id
1 'polypeptide(L)'
;YLPKEKAVLTGSPIRQELLKGSADAGRTYCKFPEASKPVILIIGGSSGSRAINNTVRELLPQLLPDYNVIHLCGKGNLDTSLTQTAGYLQLEYANQELADLFALSDLVISRAGANAICELLALHKPNILIPLSANASRGDQILNANSFQAQGFSYVLEEENLSPETLRSAITHVIAEKESYISAMKNSQTRDSIETIVNLILDASNKRKS
;
A
#
# COMPACT_ATOMS: atom_id res chain seq x y z
N TYR A 1 -1.71 -21.24 -18.94
CA TYR A 1 -3.14 -21.08 -19.25
C TYR A 1 -3.87 -22.33 -18.77
N LEU A 2 -4.66 -22.21 -17.70
CA LEU A 2 -5.52 -23.30 -17.22
C LEU A 2 -6.86 -23.25 -17.97
N PRO A 3 -7.48 -24.40 -18.29
CA PRO A 3 -8.84 -24.44 -18.83
C PRO A 3 -9.80 -23.73 -17.85
N LYS A 4 -10.71 -22.89 -18.37
CA LYS A 4 -11.65 -22.10 -17.55
C LYS A 4 -12.46 -22.94 -16.57
N GLU A 5 -12.83 -24.15 -16.98
CA GLU A 5 -13.57 -25.14 -16.17
C GLU A 5 -12.76 -25.72 -14.98
N LYS A 6 -11.43 -25.55 -14.97
CA LYS A 6 -10.52 -26.02 -13.92
C LYS A 6 -9.93 -24.86 -13.09
N ALA A 7 -10.30 -23.63 -13.41
CA ALA A 7 -9.80 -22.43 -12.76
C ALA A 7 -10.92 -21.74 -11.97
N VAL A 8 -10.68 -21.47 -10.70
CA VAL A 8 -11.56 -20.68 -9.85
C VAL A 8 -10.82 -19.41 -9.44
N LEU A 9 -11.43 -18.26 -9.71
CA LEU A 9 -10.92 -16.99 -9.23
C LEU A 9 -11.27 -16.85 -7.74
N THR A 10 -10.28 -17.02 -6.87
CA THR A 10 -10.45 -16.97 -5.42
C THR A 10 -10.21 -15.57 -4.82
N GLY A 11 -9.52 -14.70 -5.53
CA GLY A 11 -8.90 -13.53 -4.93
C GLY A 11 -7.61 -13.92 -4.17
N SER A 12 -7.01 -12.97 -3.48
CA SER A 12 -5.80 -13.17 -2.67
C SER A 12 -6.13 -13.10 -1.19
N PRO A 13 -5.71 -14.09 -0.37
CA PRO A 13 -5.92 -14.00 1.08
C PRO A 13 -5.12 -12.83 1.65
N ILE A 14 -5.78 -12.03 2.45
CA ILE A 14 -5.17 -10.88 3.14
C ILE A 14 -5.08 -11.15 4.64
N ARG A 15 -4.18 -10.44 5.30
CA ARG A 15 -4.05 -10.51 6.75
C ARG A 15 -5.26 -9.86 7.43
N GLN A 16 -6.07 -10.64 8.12
CA GLN A 16 -7.30 -10.18 8.77
C GLN A 16 -7.04 -9.13 9.87
N GLU A 17 -5.84 -9.14 10.46
CA GLU A 17 -5.41 -8.17 11.46
C GLU A 17 -5.41 -6.74 10.90
N LEU A 18 -5.09 -6.57 9.62
CA LEU A 18 -5.05 -5.25 8.98
C LEU A 18 -6.40 -4.55 8.95
N LEU A 19 -7.50 -5.32 8.94
CA LEU A 19 -8.87 -4.78 8.93
C LEU A 19 -9.32 -4.27 10.30
N LYS A 20 -8.55 -4.52 11.37
CA LYS A 20 -8.88 -4.20 12.76
C LYS A 20 -8.12 -3.01 13.32
N GLY A 21 -7.38 -2.29 12.48
CA GLY A 21 -6.57 -1.15 12.90
C GLY A 21 -7.42 0.02 13.41
N SER A 22 -6.84 0.79 14.34
CA SER A 22 -7.41 1.99 14.93
C SER A 22 -6.59 3.23 14.54
N ALA A 23 -7.24 4.21 13.91
CA ALA A 23 -6.59 5.47 13.56
C ALA A 23 -6.11 6.24 14.79
N ASP A 24 -6.85 6.18 15.91
CA ASP A 24 -6.47 6.85 17.17
C ASP A 24 -5.23 6.19 17.79
N ALA A 25 -5.15 4.85 17.76
CA ALA A 25 -3.96 4.13 18.22
C ALA A 25 -2.74 4.46 17.33
N GLY A 26 -2.92 4.50 16.03
CA GLY A 26 -1.88 4.92 15.07
C GLY A 26 -1.40 6.35 15.33
N ARG A 27 -2.31 7.28 15.57
CA ARG A 27 -1.99 8.68 15.89
C ARG A 27 -1.19 8.79 17.18
N THR A 28 -1.61 8.07 18.22
CA THR A 28 -0.92 8.02 19.50
C THR A 28 0.50 7.46 19.35
N TYR A 29 0.62 6.37 18.58
CA TYR A 29 1.92 5.75 18.29
C TYR A 29 2.86 6.71 17.55
N CYS A 30 2.34 7.39 16.53
CA CYS A 30 3.12 8.36 15.74
C CYS A 30 3.39 9.68 16.50
N LYS A 31 2.71 9.93 17.61
CA LYS A 31 2.73 11.20 18.35
C LYS A 31 2.29 12.39 17.51
N PHE A 32 1.39 12.17 16.55
CA PHE A 32 0.81 13.23 15.75
C PHE A 32 -0.31 13.93 16.55
N PRO A 33 -0.43 15.27 16.47
CA PRO A 33 -1.51 16.01 17.13
C PRO A 33 -2.90 15.54 16.67
N GLU A 34 -3.93 15.61 17.55
CA GLU A 34 -5.29 15.17 17.25
C GLU A 34 -5.88 15.86 16.01
N ALA A 35 -5.93 17.16 15.96
CA ALA A 35 -6.43 17.92 14.81
C ALA A 35 -5.38 18.05 13.69
N SER A 36 -4.73 16.95 13.34
CA SER A 36 -3.57 17.04 12.48
C SER A 36 -3.92 16.94 10.99
N LYS A 37 -2.91 17.24 10.22
CA LYS A 37 -2.88 17.16 8.75
C LYS A 37 -3.15 15.73 8.28
N PRO A 38 -3.61 15.55 7.03
CA PRO A 38 -3.71 14.24 6.40
C PRO A 38 -2.38 13.48 6.50
N VAL A 39 -2.46 12.16 6.59
CA VAL A 39 -1.31 11.28 6.82
C VAL A 39 -0.99 10.49 5.56
N ILE A 40 0.27 10.56 5.13
CA ILE A 40 0.82 9.76 4.04
C ILE A 40 1.65 8.63 4.64
N LEU A 41 1.30 7.37 4.32
CA LEU A 41 2.07 6.19 4.68
C LEU A 41 2.89 5.72 3.48
N ILE A 42 4.20 5.54 3.65
CA ILE A 42 5.12 5.14 2.59
C ILE A 42 5.73 3.79 2.92
N ILE A 43 5.63 2.82 2.00
CA ILE A 43 6.09 1.45 2.18
C ILE A 43 6.94 1.02 0.98
N GLY A 44 8.25 1.04 1.15
CA GLY A 44 9.22 0.65 0.10
C GLY A 44 9.41 -0.87 -0.06
N GLY A 45 8.65 -1.71 0.69
CA GLY A 45 8.87 -3.15 0.80
C GLY A 45 9.77 -3.52 1.97
N SER A 46 9.96 -4.84 2.23
CA SER A 46 10.69 -5.34 3.41
C SER A 46 12.16 -4.92 3.46
N SER A 47 12.82 -4.81 2.32
CA SER A 47 14.20 -4.33 2.22
C SER A 47 14.29 -2.81 2.05
N GLY A 48 13.15 -2.14 1.92
CA GLY A 48 13.08 -0.74 1.55
C GLY A 48 13.38 -0.50 0.06
N SER A 49 13.25 0.73 -0.37
CA SER A 49 13.60 1.18 -1.72
C SER A 49 14.44 2.43 -1.65
N ARG A 50 15.69 2.35 -2.08
CA ARG A 50 16.58 3.51 -2.09
C ARG A 50 16.01 4.68 -2.90
N ALA A 51 15.42 4.39 -4.08
CA ALA A 51 14.83 5.39 -4.94
C ALA A 51 13.68 6.12 -4.21
N ILE A 52 12.71 5.37 -3.66
CA ILE A 52 11.59 5.95 -2.92
C ILE A 52 12.09 6.71 -1.68
N ASN A 53 12.98 6.10 -0.88
CA ASN A 53 13.48 6.72 0.34
C ASN A 53 14.15 8.08 0.07
N ASN A 54 14.99 8.17 -0.96
CA ASN A 54 15.70 9.40 -1.31
C ASN A 54 14.72 10.47 -1.80
N THR A 55 13.83 10.12 -2.75
CA THR A 55 12.85 11.06 -3.30
C THR A 55 11.92 11.61 -2.22
N VAL A 56 11.45 10.74 -1.30
CA VAL A 56 10.60 11.16 -0.19
C VAL A 56 11.33 12.12 0.74
N ARG A 57 12.57 11.81 1.12
CA ARG A 57 13.37 12.66 2.02
C ARG A 57 13.64 14.03 1.42
N GLU A 58 13.95 14.08 0.13
CA GLU A 58 14.11 15.34 -0.60
C GLU A 58 12.81 16.17 -0.64
N LEU A 59 11.67 15.48 -0.72
CA LEU A 59 10.36 16.11 -0.80
C LEU A 59 9.81 16.55 0.58
N LEU A 60 10.33 16.04 1.71
CA LEU A 60 9.81 16.31 3.06
C LEU A 60 9.59 17.81 3.36
N PRO A 61 10.51 18.74 3.03
CA PRO A 61 10.29 20.16 3.31
C PRO A 61 9.02 20.74 2.64
N GLN A 62 8.59 20.14 1.53
CA GLN A 62 7.40 20.55 0.79
C GLN A 62 6.13 19.80 1.24
N LEU A 63 6.27 18.61 1.83
CA LEU A 63 5.13 17.81 2.31
C LEU A 63 4.71 18.20 3.72
N LEU A 64 5.65 18.40 4.62
CA LEU A 64 5.37 18.58 6.05
C LEU A 64 4.54 19.83 6.40
N PRO A 65 4.50 20.91 5.60
CA PRO A 65 3.54 21.98 5.83
C PRO A 65 2.09 21.52 5.79
N ASP A 66 1.75 20.53 4.94
CA ASP A 66 0.36 20.13 4.66
C ASP A 66 0.04 18.70 5.10
N TYR A 67 1.04 17.85 5.32
CA TYR A 67 0.88 16.43 5.63
C TYR A 67 1.73 16.00 6.83
N ASN A 68 1.29 14.95 7.53
CA ASN A 68 2.18 14.11 8.32
C ASN A 68 2.62 12.91 7.49
N VAL A 69 3.85 12.44 7.70
CA VAL A 69 4.44 11.39 6.89
C VAL A 69 4.95 10.25 7.77
N ILE A 70 4.49 9.04 7.51
CA ILE A 70 4.99 7.78 8.07
C ILE A 70 5.77 7.06 6.99
N HIS A 71 7.04 6.74 7.25
CA HIS A 71 7.92 6.17 6.25
C HIS A 71 8.55 4.85 6.72
N LEU A 72 8.09 3.73 6.18
CA LEU A 72 8.70 2.42 6.37
C LEU A 72 9.87 2.28 5.41
N CYS A 73 11.06 2.63 5.88
CA CYS A 73 12.27 2.77 5.06
C CYS A 73 12.92 1.44 4.66
N GLY A 74 12.58 0.34 5.37
CA GLY A 74 13.30 -0.92 5.29
C GLY A 74 14.52 -0.98 6.22
N LYS A 75 14.96 -2.20 6.51
CA LYS A 75 16.04 -2.48 7.48
C LYS A 75 17.35 -1.76 7.10
N GLY A 76 17.95 -1.09 8.06
CA GLY A 76 19.22 -0.37 7.91
C GLY A 76 19.15 0.92 7.10
N ASN A 77 17.93 1.41 6.81
CA ASN A 77 17.75 2.59 5.96
C ASN A 77 17.22 3.82 6.72
N LEU A 78 17.26 3.82 8.05
CA LEU A 78 16.90 5.02 8.82
C LEU A 78 17.92 6.14 8.57
N ASP A 79 17.41 7.37 8.46
CA ASP A 79 18.23 8.56 8.44
C ASP A 79 18.21 9.23 9.81
N THR A 80 19.28 9.09 10.56
CA THR A 80 19.37 9.59 11.93
C THR A 80 19.26 11.11 12.03
N SER A 81 19.59 11.85 10.96
CA SER A 81 19.46 13.30 10.92
C SER A 81 18.01 13.80 10.92
N LEU A 82 17.07 12.92 10.54
CA LEU A 82 15.64 13.24 10.41
C LEU A 82 14.77 12.73 11.58
N THR A 83 15.37 12.13 12.60
CA THR A 83 14.63 11.51 13.74
C THR A 83 13.83 12.49 14.59
N GLN A 84 14.19 13.77 14.57
CA GLN A 84 13.51 14.84 15.33
C GLN A 84 12.64 15.74 14.44
N THR A 85 12.37 15.31 13.20
CA THR A 85 11.59 16.13 12.26
C THR A 85 10.10 16.06 12.63
N ALA A 86 9.52 17.19 13.01
CA ALA A 86 8.11 17.26 13.38
C ALA A 86 7.19 16.85 12.22
N GLY A 87 6.22 15.99 12.49
CA GLY A 87 5.30 15.48 11.46
C GLY A 87 5.88 14.36 10.59
N TYR A 88 7.12 13.91 10.85
CA TYR A 88 7.77 12.81 10.13
C TYR A 88 8.17 11.69 11.08
N LEU A 89 7.63 10.50 10.87
CA LEU A 89 8.02 9.28 11.55
C LEU A 89 8.64 8.31 10.56
N GLN A 90 9.90 7.91 10.78
CA GLN A 90 10.50 6.83 10.01
C GLN A 90 10.71 5.58 10.87
N LEU A 91 10.44 4.42 10.29
CA LEU A 91 10.60 3.10 10.88
C LEU A 91 11.30 2.19 9.87
N GLU A 92 12.07 1.22 10.36
CA GLU A 92 12.60 0.19 9.46
C GLU A 92 11.46 -0.67 8.91
N TYR A 93 10.56 -1.09 9.78
CA TYR A 93 9.31 -1.83 9.46
C TYR A 93 8.32 -1.64 10.61
N ALA A 94 7.06 -2.00 10.36
CA ALA A 94 6.02 -2.06 11.36
C ALA A 94 5.46 -3.50 11.39
N ASN A 95 5.14 -3.98 12.58
CA ASN A 95 4.56 -5.31 12.80
C ASN A 95 3.12 -5.17 13.34
N GLN A 96 2.97 -5.13 14.66
CA GLN A 96 1.66 -5.02 15.31
C GLN A 96 0.99 -3.67 15.02
N GLU A 97 1.78 -2.61 14.88
CA GLU A 97 1.33 -1.24 14.62
C GLU A 97 0.84 -1.04 13.19
N LEU A 98 1.20 -1.94 12.25
CA LEU A 98 0.94 -1.74 10.83
C LEU A 98 -0.55 -1.54 10.52
N ALA A 99 -1.44 -2.27 11.20
CA ALA A 99 -2.89 -2.13 11.05
C ALA A 99 -3.36 -0.71 11.41
N ASP A 100 -2.84 -0.18 12.52
CA ASP A 100 -3.17 1.15 13.02
C ASP A 100 -2.61 2.26 12.12
N LEU A 101 -1.40 2.04 11.58
CA LEU A 101 -0.79 2.96 10.61
C LEU A 101 -1.58 3.01 9.30
N PHE A 102 -2.06 1.85 8.81
CA PHE A 102 -2.99 1.83 7.68
C PHE A 102 -4.31 2.53 8.01
N ALA A 103 -4.91 2.25 9.18
CA ALA A 103 -6.15 2.89 9.59
C ALA A 103 -6.01 4.42 9.63
N LEU A 104 -4.89 4.93 10.15
CA LEU A 104 -4.57 6.35 10.26
C LEU A 104 -4.31 7.02 8.90
N SER A 105 -3.77 6.29 7.91
CA SER A 105 -3.32 6.89 6.65
C SER A 105 -4.48 7.32 5.74
N ASP A 106 -4.38 8.50 5.13
CA ASP A 106 -5.26 9.01 4.08
C ASP A 106 -4.80 8.60 2.68
N LEU A 107 -3.50 8.42 2.49
CA LEU A 107 -2.85 8.02 1.24
C LEU A 107 -1.73 7.04 1.55
N VAL A 108 -1.59 6.01 0.71
CA VAL A 108 -0.47 5.06 0.80
C VAL A 108 0.38 5.13 -0.48
N ILE A 109 1.69 5.25 -0.32
CA ILE A 109 2.67 5.11 -1.41
C ILE A 109 3.37 3.77 -1.22
N SER A 110 3.30 2.89 -2.22
CA SER A 110 3.79 1.52 -2.08
C SER A 110 4.42 0.97 -3.36
N ARG A 111 5.24 -0.07 -3.20
CA ARG A 111 5.58 -0.99 -4.29
C ARG A 111 4.34 -1.80 -4.69
N ALA A 112 4.31 -2.29 -5.95
CA ALA A 112 3.18 -3.04 -6.51
C ALA A 112 3.33 -4.57 -6.35
N GLY A 113 3.81 -5.04 -5.20
CA GLY A 113 3.84 -6.46 -4.88
C GLY A 113 2.42 -7.03 -4.71
N ALA A 114 2.19 -8.28 -5.12
CA ALA A 114 0.86 -8.89 -5.16
C ALA A 114 0.11 -8.81 -3.81
N ASN A 115 0.78 -9.10 -2.69
CA ASN A 115 0.15 -9.01 -1.36
C ASN A 115 -0.20 -7.56 -1.00
N ALA A 116 0.73 -6.61 -1.24
CA ALA A 116 0.53 -5.21 -0.91
C ALA A 116 -0.68 -4.61 -1.64
N ILE A 117 -0.80 -4.84 -2.96
CA ILE A 117 -1.93 -4.29 -3.73
C ILE A 117 -3.27 -4.89 -3.30
N CYS A 118 -3.32 -6.18 -2.94
CA CYS A 118 -4.54 -6.83 -2.44
C CYS A 118 -4.92 -6.30 -1.05
N GLU A 119 -3.95 -6.03 -0.17
CA GLU A 119 -4.18 -5.40 1.12
C GLU A 119 -4.72 -3.97 0.97
N LEU A 120 -4.13 -3.17 0.08
CA LEU A 120 -4.60 -1.82 -0.22
C LEU A 120 -6.04 -1.82 -0.76
N LEU A 121 -6.35 -2.76 -1.65
CA LEU A 121 -7.70 -2.94 -2.19
C LEU A 121 -8.70 -3.28 -1.08
N ALA A 122 -8.38 -4.24 -0.21
CA ALA A 122 -9.26 -4.66 0.88
C ALA A 122 -9.46 -3.57 1.95
N LEU A 123 -8.46 -2.73 2.17
CA LEU A 123 -8.52 -1.58 3.07
C LEU A 123 -9.14 -0.34 2.40
N HIS A 124 -9.47 -0.40 1.11
CA HIS A 124 -9.95 0.72 0.29
C HIS A 124 -9.07 1.97 0.44
N LYS A 125 -7.74 1.80 0.50
CA LYS A 125 -6.80 2.91 0.70
C LYS A 125 -6.43 3.58 -0.63
N PRO A 126 -6.71 4.88 -0.81
CA PRO A 126 -6.17 5.65 -1.92
C PRO A 126 -4.67 5.45 -1.99
N ASN A 127 -4.13 5.14 -3.17
CA ASN A 127 -2.74 4.75 -3.22
C ASN A 127 -2.03 5.15 -4.52
N ILE A 128 -0.71 5.33 -4.39
CA ILE A 128 0.24 5.51 -5.48
C ILE A 128 1.12 4.27 -5.50
N LEU A 129 1.08 3.52 -6.60
CA LEU A 129 1.95 2.39 -6.82
C LEU A 129 3.20 2.81 -7.60
N ILE A 130 4.36 2.50 -7.03
CA ILE A 130 5.66 2.69 -7.68
C ILE A 130 6.23 1.29 -7.93
N PRO A 131 5.91 0.66 -9.08
CA PRO A 131 6.38 -0.68 -9.37
C PRO A 131 7.90 -0.72 -9.49
N LEU A 132 8.50 -1.85 -9.14
CA LEU A 132 9.91 -2.08 -9.34
C LEU A 132 10.21 -2.08 -10.85
N SER A 133 11.27 -1.36 -11.25
CA SER A 133 11.70 -1.24 -12.65
C SER A 133 11.84 -2.58 -13.35
N ALA A 134 11.53 -2.62 -14.64
CA ALA A 134 11.73 -3.82 -15.48
C ALA A 134 13.19 -4.28 -15.51
N ASN A 135 14.14 -3.36 -15.31
CA ASN A 135 15.57 -3.67 -15.23
C ASN A 135 15.97 -4.37 -13.92
N ALA A 136 15.16 -4.22 -12.87
CA ALA A 136 15.43 -4.77 -11.54
C ALA A 136 14.50 -5.94 -11.17
N SER A 137 13.53 -6.30 -12.03
CA SER A 137 12.55 -7.35 -11.75
C SER A 137 12.13 -8.10 -13.02
N ARG A 138 11.32 -9.15 -12.84
CA ARG A 138 10.68 -9.88 -13.97
C ARG A 138 9.46 -9.16 -14.55
N GLY A 139 9.15 -7.94 -14.11
CA GLY A 139 8.01 -7.15 -14.57
C GLY A 139 6.68 -7.46 -13.86
N ASP A 140 6.65 -8.39 -12.90
CA ASP A 140 5.42 -8.77 -12.19
C ASP A 140 4.74 -7.57 -11.52
N GLN A 141 5.53 -6.67 -10.91
CA GLN A 141 4.99 -5.49 -10.25
C GLN A 141 4.40 -4.48 -11.26
N ILE A 142 4.98 -4.37 -12.44
CA ILE A 142 4.47 -3.51 -13.52
C ILE A 142 3.11 -4.03 -13.98
N LEU A 143 2.99 -5.34 -14.21
CA LEU A 143 1.72 -5.96 -14.60
C LEU A 143 0.64 -5.76 -13.52
N ASN A 144 1.00 -5.95 -12.26
CA ASN A 144 0.11 -5.70 -11.13
C ASN A 144 -0.37 -4.24 -11.09
N ALA A 145 0.58 -3.28 -11.17
CA ALA A 145 0.28 -1.86 -11.13
C ALA A 145 -0.66 -1.45 -12.28
N ASN A 146 -0.35 -1.87 -13.51
CA ASN A 146 -1.17 -1.57 -14.69
C ASN A 146 -2.58 -2.16 -14.58
N SER A 147 -2.72 -3.38 -14.03
CA SER A 147 -4.03 -3.99 -13.78
C SER A 147 -4.86 -3.18 -12.78
N PHE A 148 -4.25 -2.67 -11.72
CA PHE A 148 -4.92 -1.87 -10.69
C PHE A 148 -5.27 -0.47 -11.20
N GLN A 149 -4.40 0.14 -11.98
CA GLN A 149 -4.66 1.41 -12.65
C GLN A 149 -5.84 1.32 -13.63
N ALA A 150 -5.87 0.29 -14.45
CA ALA A 150 -6.94 0.07 -15.43
C ALA A 150 -8.33 -0.13 -14.77
N GLN A 151 -8.37 -0.56 -13.52
CA GLN A 151 -9.59 -0.72 -12.73
C GLN A 151 -9.93 0.53 -11.88
N GLY A 152 -9.12 1.57 -11.93
CA GLY A 152 -9.30 2.79 -11.14
C GLY A 152 -8.98 2.63 -9.64
N PHE A 153 -8.25 1.58 -9.25
CA PHE A 153 -7.90 1.33 -7.84
C PHE A 153 -6.67 2.09 -7.37
N SER A 154 -5.78 2.46 -8.30
CA SER A 154 -4.48 3.01 -7.97
C SER A 154 -4.03 4.06 -9.01
N TYR A 155 -3.27 5.04 -8.55
CA TYR A 155 -2.41 5.83 -9.41
C TYR A 155 -1.08 5.12 -9.58
N VAL A 156 -0.52 5.08 -10.80
CA VAL A 156 0.78 4.45 -11.06
C VAL A 156 1.79 5.51 -11.44
N LEU A 157 2.92 5.52 -10.73
CA LEU A 157 4.11 6.32 -11.03
C LEU A 157 5.28 5.36 -11.28
N GLU A 158 5.72 5.24 -12.52
CA GLU A 158 6.84 4.38 -12.87
C GLU A 158 8.13 4.84 -12.15
N GLU A 159 8.95 3.90 -11.69
CA GLU A 159 10.18 4.21 -10.96
C GLU A 159 11.16 5.06 -11.79
N GLU A 160 11.16 4.86 -13.11
CA GLU A 160 11.98 5.62 -14.06
C GLU A 160 11.60 7.12 -14.11
N ASN A 161 10.35 7.43 -13.79
CA ASN A 161 9.79 8.78 -13.78
C ASN A 161 9.72 9.38 -12.36
N LEU A 162 10.26 8.68 -11.35
CA LEU A 162 10.19 9.10 -9.96
C LEU A 162 11.14 10.28 -9.68
N SER A 163 10.57 11.41 -9.34
CA SER A 163 11.27 12.60 -8.85
C SER A 163 10.43 13.27 -7.75
N PRO A 164 11.00 14.22 -6.98
CA PRO A 164 10.21 15.00 -6.03
C PRO A 164 9.00 15.68 -6.66
N GLU A 165 9.14 16.25 -7.86
CA GLU A 165 8.09 16.96 -8.58
C GLU A 165 6.97 16.03 -9.02
N THR A 166 7.32 14.88 -9.63
CA THR A 166 6.33 13.91 -10.13
C THR A 166 5.61 13.24 -8.96
N LEU A 167 6.32 12.92 -7.87
CA LEU A 167 5.73 12.35 -6.67
C LEU A 167 4.77 13.34 -5.99
N ARG A 168 5.16 14.62 -5.86
CA ARG A 168 4.29 15.66 -5.32
C ARG A 168 3.02 15.84 -6.16
N SER A 169 3.17 15.86 -7.47
CA SER A 169 2.03 15.96 -8.40
C SER A 169 1.07 14.78 -8.24
N ALA A 170 1.60 13.56 -8.14
CA ALA A 170 0.82 12.35 -7.90
C ALA A 170 0.08 12.39 -6.54
N ILE A 171 0.74 12.83 -5.47
CA ILE A 171 0.12 13.00 -4.14
C ILE A 171 -1.05 13.98 -4.23
N THR A 172 -0.84 15.15 -4.83
CA THR A 172 -1.89 16.17 -4.98
C THR A 172 -3.09 15.62 -5.77
N HIS A 173 -2.82 14.91 -6.86
CA HIS A 173 -3.87 14.30 -7.69
C HIS A 173 -4.68 13.26 -6.91
N VAL A 174 -4.02 12.29 -6.26
CA VAL A 174 -4.72 11.21 -5.57
C VAL A 174 -5.50 11.72 -4.35
N ILE A 175 -4.98 12.71 -3.63
CA ILE A 175 -5.71 13.34 -2.52
C ILE A 175 -6.97 14.08 -3.03
N ALA A 176 -6.88 14.79 -4.15
CA ALA A 176 -8.03 15.47 -4.74
C ALA A 176 -9.11 14.49 -5.21
N GLU A 177 -8.71 13.34 -5.76
CA GLU A 177 -9.60 12.34 -6.35
C GLU A 177 -9.85 11.13 -5.41
N LYS A 178 -9.53 11.22 -4.12
CA LYS A 178 -9.53 10.09 -3.19
C LYS A 178 -10.86 9.32 -3.15
N GLU A 179 -11.99 10.02 -3.22
CA GLU A 179 -13.32 9.39 -3.17
C GLU A 179 -13.60 8.54 -4.43
N SER A 180 -13.05 8.92 -5.58
CA SER A 180 -13.13 8.13 -6.82
C SER A 180 -12.41 6.79 -6.66
N TYR A 181 -11.17 6.79 -6.14
CA TYR A 181 -10.41 5.57 -5.86
C TYR A 181 -11.11 4.69 -4.83
N ILE A 182 -11.60 5.27 -3.73
CA ILE A 182 -12.35 4.53 -2.69
C ILE A 182 -13.61 3.88 -3.28
N SER A 183 -14.37 4.63 -4.07
CA SER A 183 -15.59 4.12 -4.71
C SER A 183 -15.29 2.98 -5.68
N ALA A 184 -14.26 3.11 -6.51
CA ALA A 184 -13.84 2.05 -7.43
C ALA A 184 -13.46 0.77 -6.67
N MET A 185 -12.67 0.88 -5.60
CA MET A 185 -12.25 -0.25 -4.77
C MET A 185 -13.44 -0.91 -4.05
N LYS A 186 -14.38 -0.14 -3.49
CA LYS A 186 -15.60 -0.66 -2.85
C LYS A 186 -16.50 -1.40 -3.81
N ASN A 187 -16.55 -0.97 -5.07
CA ASN A 187 -17.36 -1.63 -6.11
C ASN A 187 -16.65 -2.85 -6.72
N SER A 188 -15.42 -3.12 -6.32
CA SER A 188 -14.72 -4.33 -6.77
C SER A 188 -15.39 -5.58 -6.22
N GLN A 189 -15.43 -6.63 -7.05
CA GLN A 189 -15.93 -7.96 -6.62
C GLN A 189 -14.85 -8.68 -5.79
N THR A 190 -14.36 -8.04 -4.74
CA THR A 190 -13.40 -8.68 -3.82
C THR A 190 -14.18 -9.71 -3.00
N ARG A 191 -13.98 -11.00 -3.32
CA ARG A 191 -14.59 -12.11 -2.58
C ARG A 191 -13.75 -12.40 -1.33
N ASP A 192 -14.40 -12.96 -0.31
CA ASP A 192 -13.66 -13.57 0.80
C ASP A 192 -12.89 -14.78 0.26
N SER A 193 -11.62 -14.53 -0.04
CA SER A 193 -10.73 -15.51 -0.66
C SER A 193 -10.42 -16.66 0.28
N ILE A 194 -10.39 -16.42 1.60
CA ILE A 194 -10.07 -17.44 2.60
C ILE A 194 -11.20 -18.48 2.64
N GLU A 195 -12.44 -18.05 2.77
CA GLU A 195 -13.59 -18.95 2.78
C GLU A 195 -13.71 -19.73 1.45
N THR A 196 -13.54 -19.03 0.32
CA THR A 196 -13.57 -19.67 -1.00
C THR A 196 -12.49 -20.74 -1.13
N ILE A 197 -11.24 -20.48 -0.72
CA ILE A 197 -10.14 -21.43 -0.77
C ILE A 197 -10.39 -22.62 0.15
N VAL A 198 -10.85 -22.38 1.38
CA VAL A 198 -11.17 -23.44 2.34
C VAL A 198 -12.25 -24.38 1.79
N ASN A 199 -13.34 -23.83 1.24
CA ASN A 199 -14.41 -24.59 0.64
C ASN A 199 -13.93 -25.45 -0.54
N LEU A 200 -13.10 -24.89 -1.42
CA LEU A 200 -12.50 -25.65 -2.53
C LEU A 200 -11.62 -26.82 -2.05
N ILE A 201 -10.87 -26.64 -0.96
CA ILE A 201 -10.04 -27.71 -0.37
C ILE A 201 -10.92 -28.80 0.21
N LEU A 202 -11.99 -28.43 0.94
CA LEU A 202 -12.93 -29.39 1.53
C LEU A 202 -13.64 -30.21 0.45
N ASP A 203 -14.12 -29.56 -0.60
CA ASP A 203 -14.79 -30.21 -1.74
C ASP A 203 -13.86 -31.18 -2.47
N ALA A 204 -12.60 -30.78 -2.70
CA ALA A 204 -11.61 -31.65 -3.32
C ALA A 204 -11.24 -32.86 -2.43
N SER A 205 -11.23 -32.70 -1.11
CA SER A 205 -10.98 -33.78 -0.14
C SER A 205 -12.14 -34.78 -0.13
N ASN A 206 -13.38 -34.32 -0.16
CA ASN A 206 -14.56 -35.17 -0.14
C ASN A 206 -14.70 -35.99 -1.42
N LYS A 207 -14.40 -35.41 -2.59
CA LYS A 207 -14.38 -36.12 -3.89
C LYS A 207 -13.33 -37.23 -4.00
N ARG A 208 -12.29 -37.25 -3.13
CA ARG A 208 -11.28 -38.33 -3.09
C ARG A 208 -11.69 -39.49 -2.21
N LYS A 209 -12.72 -39.31 -1.36
CA LYS A 209 -13.21 -40.35 -0.43
C LYS A 209 -14.41 -41.10 -0.96
N SER A 210 -15.00 -40.62 -2.06
CA SER A 210 -16.06 -41.30 -2.82
C SER A 210 -15.49 -41.97 -4.06
#